data_e0c9bf99e42910b0c84fa17ce9d9cdb7
#
_entry.id   e0c9bf99e42910b0c84fa17ce9d9cdb7
#
_cell.length_a   1.000
_cell.length_b   1.000
_cell.length_c   1.000
_cell.angle_alpha   90.00
_cell.angle_beta   90.00
_cell.angle_gamma   90.00
#
_symmetry.space_group_name_H-M   'P 1'
#
loop_
_entity.id
_entity.type
_entity.pdbx_description
1 polymer ?
#
loop_
_entity_poly.entity_id
_entity_poly.type
_entity_poly.pdbx_seq_one_letter_code
_entity_poly.pdbx_strand_id
1 'polypeptide(L)'
;VPPPASAPDHGSLHAAVLINSHSPDLPRDPAPPRTGRDPPRDRADQMLSLGALRKLCAAFDAVALTIIAAGLSHPRCRPFSARAAPPPDFPTIASCRAAVAASKRRRQPSSAPAEARPEGPADAEAPVLVRIKRERDPVRLYELFKANADNRVLVENRFAFEDAVARLAGARRNDLVEEILEQHKALPQGRREGFVVRIIGLYGRARMPEHALRTFRETEMYGCERTVKSLNATMKVLMQARLFDEALRLLDEASPTYGVELDDISYNTVVKMACDMGELHAAYRVMQEMEKEGVRPDVITYTTLMAAFYKNGHREVGDGLWNLMRLRGCMPTLTSYNVRIQFLINRRRGWQANDLVRKMYAAGITPDQITYNLVIKGFFVIGEHEMAKTVFGAMHGRGCKPNERIYQTMVHYLCKRREFNLAFRLCKDSMEKNWFPSVDTIHNLLKGLMVIKKDRNAREIMKLVAERKPSYSVDDVKAFQDILSHGKTGR
;
A
#
# COMPACT_ATOMS: atom_id res chain seq x y z
N VAL A 1 -21.88 39.67 -44.75
CA VAL A 1 -20.57 39.05 -44.53
C VAL A 1 -20.52 38.63 -43.09
N PRO A 2 -20.56 37.30 -42.76
CA PRO A 2 -20.40 36.83 -41.39
C PRO A 2 -18.91 36.76 -41.02
N PRO A 3 -18.54 36.88 -39.74
CA PRO A 3 -17.16 36.80 -39.28
C PRO A 3 -16.65 35.35 -39.26
N PRO A 4 -15.32 35.11 -39.34
CA PRO A 4 -14.75 33.80 -39.48
C PRO A 4 -14.82 33.02 -38.19
N ALA A 5 -15.05 31.69 -38.34
CA ALA A 5 -15.09 30.72 -37.27
C ALA A 5 -13.75 30.60 -36.52
N SER A 6 -13.79 30.57 -35.22
CA SER A 6 -12.66 30.35 -34.35
C SER A 6 -12.06 28.94 -34.54
N ALA A 7 -10.74 28.87 -34.61
CA ALA A 7 -9.95 27.67 -34.76
C ALA A 7 -10.15 26.69 -33.58
N PRO A 8 -10.10 25.37 -33.81
CA PRO A 8 -10.23 24.38 -32.74
C PRO A 8 -8.97 24.31 -31.86
N ASP A 9 -9.22 24.14 -30.60
CA ASP A 9 -8.27 24.09 -29.49
C ASP A 9 -7.21 22.99 -29.70
N HIS A 10 -5.96 23.36 -29.94
CA HIS A 10 -4.83 22.46 -30.20
C HIS A 10 -4.41 21.58 -29.03
N GLY A 11 -5.02 21.74 -27.87
CA GLY A 11 -4.71 20.92 -26.67
C GLY A 11 -5.20 19.49 -26.71
N SER A 12 -6.26 19.17 -27.45
CA SER A 12 -6.87 17.84 -27.50
C SER A 12 -6.16 16.87 -28.45
N LEU A 13 -5.54 17.37 -29.51
CA LEU A 13 -4.86 16.56 -30.52
C LEU A 13 -3.52 15.98 -30.04
N HIS A 14 -2.77 16.70 -29.21
CA HIS A 14 -1.49 16.20 -28.66
C HIS A 14 -1.65 15.02 -27.70
N ALA A 15 -2.77 14.93 -26.96
CA ALA A 15 -3.01 13.79 -26.05
C ALA A 15 -3.34 12.50 -26.80
N ALA A 16 -3.92 12.60 -28.01
CA ALA A 16 -4.24 11.46 -28.86
C ALA A 16 -3.00 10.89 -29.58
N VAL A 17 -2.06 11.74 -29.95
CA VAL A 17 -0.82 11.36 -30.69
C VAL A 17 0.11 10.52 -29.81
N LEU A 18 0.13 10.75 -28.49
CA LEU A 18 0.93 9.97 -27.53
C LEU A 18 0.58 8.48 -27.44
N ILE A 19 -0.57 8.11 -27.96
CA ILE A 19 -1.08 6.73 -27.88
C ILE A 19 -0.83 5.95 -29.18
N ASN A 20 -0.53 6.62 -30.31
CA ASN A 20 -0.51 6.02 -31.66
C ASN A 20 0.86 5.87 -32.34
N SER A 21 1.98 6.07 -31.65
CA SER A 21 3.29 5.82 -32.25
C SER A 21 3.58 4.32 -32.38
N HIS A 22 3.82 3.86 -33.60
CA HIS A 22 4.20 2.49 -33.96
C HIS A 22 5.48 2.08 -33.27
N SER A 23 5.55 0.81 -32.80
CA SER A 23 6.78 0.19 -32.34
C SER A 23 7.70 -0.04 -33.53
N PRO A 24 8.97 0.40 -33.49
CA PRO A 24 9.97 -0.18 -34.36
C PRO A 24 10.32 -1.60 -33.88
N ASP A 25 10.51 -2.53 -34.81
CA ASP A 25 11.02 -3.88 -34.59
C ASP A 25 12.35 -3.81 -33.82
N LEU A 26 12.42 -4.44 -32.65
CA LEU A 26 13.62 -4.50 -31.83
C LEU A 26 14.39 -5.79 -32.08
N PRO A 27 15.73 -5.72 -32.18
CA PRO A 27 16.59 -6.91 -32.29
C PRO A 27 16.55 -7.76 -31.01
N ARG A 28 16.75 -9.06 -31.19
CA ARG A 28 16.75 -10.08 -30.13
C ARG A 28 17.86 -9.80 -29.12
N ASP A 29 17.52 -9.79 -27.83
CA ASP A 29 18.42 -9.60 -26.71
C ASP A 29 19.47 -10.74 -26.61
N PRO A 30 20.74 -10.43 -26.32
CA PRO A 30 21.73 -11.42 -25.91
C PRO A 30 21.45 -11.91 -24.49
N ALA A 31 21.69 -13.21 -24.23
CA ALA A 31 21.51 -13.86 -22.93
C ALA A 31 22.41 -13.22 -21.84
N PRO A 32 21.92 -13.12 -20.58
CA PRO A 32 22.72 -12.58 -19.50
C PRO A 32 23.85 -13.54 -19.08
N PRO A 33 25.02 -13.02 -18.64
CA PRO A 33 26.13 -13.87 -18.17
C PRO A 33 25.74 -14.59 -16.87
N ARG A 34 26.07 -15.86 -16.80
CA ARG A 34 25.97 -16.71 -15.60
C ARG A 34 27.03 -16.27 -14.59
N THR A 35 26.61 -15.63 -13.49
CA THR A 35 27.44 -15.50 -12.31
C THR A 35 26.96 -16.51 -11.27
N GLY A 36 27.74 -17.57 -11.09
CA GLY A 36 27.56 -18.52 -10.01
C GLY A 36 27.91 -17.87 -8.68
N ARG A 37 26.96 -17.89 -7.77
CA ARG A 37 27.19 -17.89 -6.32
C ARG A 37 26.16 -18.83 -5.73
N ASP A 38 26.64 -19.93 -5.15
CA ASP A 38 25.84 -20.85 -4.37
C ASP A 38 25.16 -20.11 -3.19
N PRO A 39 23.89 -20.41 -2.87
CA PRO A 39 23.25 -19.86 -1.69
C PRO A 39 23.80 -20.52 -0.42
N PRO A 40 23.86 -19.81 0.71
CA PRO A 40 24.37 -20.35 1.97
C PRO A 40 23.51 -21.51 2.48
N ARG A 41 24.18 -22.53 3.04
CA ARG A 41 23.63 -23.83 3.49
C ARG A 41 22.63 -23.77 4.67
N ASP A 42 22.35 -22.61 5.26
CA ASP A 42 21.45 -22.49 6.44
C ASP A 42 19.93 -22.57 6.14
N ARG A 43 19.55 -22.78 4.85
CA ARG A 43 18.12 -22.96 4.49
C ARG A 43 17.60 -24.40 4.63
N ALA A 44 18.47 -25.38 4.85
CA ALA A 44 18.05 -26.79 4.92
C ALA A 44 17.32 -27.12 6.25
N ASP A 45 17.68 -26.46 7.36
CA ASP A 45 17.10 -26.74 8.68
C ASP A 45 15.74 -26.03 8.92
N GLN A 46 15.42 -24.96 8.17
CA GLN A 46 14.09 -24.34 8.18
C GLN A 46 13.01 -25.13 7.43
N MET A 47 13.40 -26.15 6.68
CA MET A 47 12.46 -26.96 5.89
C MET A 47 11.74 -28.08 6.68
N LEU A 48 12.09 -28.31 7.95
CA LEU A 48 11.52 -29.41 8.74
C LEU A 48 10.19 -29.08 9.43
N SER A 49 9.80 -27.80 9.55
CA SER A 49 8.54 -27.37 10.16
C SER A 49 7.35 -27.21 9.17
N LEU A 50 7.58 -27.42 7.89
CA LEU A 50 6.57 -27.34 6.82
C LEU A 50 5.59 -28.55 6.78
N GLY A 51 5.43 -29.27 7.89
CA GLY A 51 4.59 -30.48 7.96
C GLY A 51 3.13 -30.24 7.59
N ALA A 52 2.57 -29.12 7.95
CA ALA A 52 1.16 -28.77 7.67
C ALA A 52 0.95 -28.37 6.21
N LEU A 53 1.76 -27.46 5.68
CA LEU A 53 1.76 -27.18 4.24
C LEU A 53 2.12 -28.41 3.41
N ARG A 54 2.96 -29.32 3.92
CA ARG A 54 3.26 -30.60 3.25
C ARG A 54 2.10 -31.59 3.31
N LYS A 55 1.28 -31.64 4.38
CA LYS A 55 0.05 -32.44 4.43
C LYS A 55 -1.02 -31.90 3.47
N LEU A 56 -1.23 -30.58 3.43
CA LEU A 56 -2.06 -29.89 2.41
C LEU A 56 -1.46 -30.09 0.99
N CYS A 57 -0.16 -30.31 0.91
CA CYS A 57 0.59 -30.39 -0.35
C CYS A 57 0.95 -31.79 -0.84
N ALA A 58 0.74 -32.87 -0.10
CA ALA A 58 1.30 -34.20 -0.39
C ALA A 58 0.65 -34.97 -1.56
N ALA A 59 -0.38 -34.45 -2.19
CA ALA A 59 -1.20 -35.24 -3.11
C ALA A 59 -1.37 -34.67 -4.54
N PHE A 60 -0.41 -34.04 -5.18
CA PHE A 60 -0.58 -33.83 -6.64
C PHE A 60 0.72 -33.50 -7.41
N ASP A 61 0.90 -34.24 -8.51
CA ASP A 61 2.03 -34.24 -9.43
C ASP A 61 2.07 -33.04 -10.41
N ALA A 62 3.24 -32.90 -11.05
CA ALA A 62 3.72 -31.87 -11.96
C ALA A 62 2.83 -31.48 -13.17
N VAL A 63 1.69 -32.12 -13.37
CA VAL A 63 0.81 -31.97 -14.56
C VAL A 63 0.08 -30.62 -14.58
N ALA A 64 -0.25 -30.04 -13.42
CA ALA A 64 -1.07 -28.82 -13.37
C ALA A 64 -0.35 -27.56 -13.89
N LEU A 65 0.98 -27.46 -13.71
CA LEU A 65 1.77 -26.31 -14.19
C LEU A 65 1.94 -26.31 -15.71
N THR A 66 1.97 -27.48 -16.32
CA THR A 66 2.07 -27.62 -17.77
C THR A 66 0.79 -27.15 -18.48
N ILE A 67 -0.38 -27.34 -17.86
CA ILE A 67 -1.67 -26.90 -18.41
C ILE A 67 -1.80 -25.36 -18.35
N ILE A 68 -1.27 -24.71 -17.33
CA ILE A 68 -1.28 -23.24 -17.19
C ILE A 68 -0.29 -22.59 -18.18
N ALA A 69 0.86 -23.19 -18.40
CA ALA A 69 1.85 -22.73 -19.38
C ALA A 69 1.37 -22.94 -20.82
N ALA A 70 0.66 -24.03 -21.08
CA ALA A 70 0.19 -24.39 -22.41
C ALA A 70 -1.01 -23.58 -22.91
N GLY A 71 -1.76 -22.84 -22.07
CA GLY A 71 -2.76 -21.78 -22.41
C GLY A 71 -3.63 -21.96 -23.66
N LEU A 72 -3.58 -23.10 -24.32
CA LEU A 72 -4.16 -23.39 -25.63
C LEU A 72 -4.83 -24.75 -25.61
N SER A 73 -6.13 -24.69 -25.95
CA SER A 73 -7.00 -25.84 -26.29
C SER A 73 -7.70 -26.53 -25.12
N HIS A 74 -8.88 -26.03 -24.83
CA HIS A 74 -10.00 -26.85 -24.39
C HIS A 74 -11.28 -26.53 -25.18
N PRO A 75 -12.13 -27.55 -25.43
CA PRO A 75 -13.19 -27.49 -26.42
C PRO A 75 -14.36 -26.63 -25.97
N ARG A 76 -15.01 -26.05 -26.96
CA ARG A 76 -16.24 -25.24 -26.96
C ARG A 76 -17.19 -25.53 -25.81
N CYS A 77 -17.28 -24.64 -24.82
CA CYS A 77 -18.44 -24.47 -23.99
C CYS A 77 -19.41 -23.49 -24.69
N ARG A 78 -20.66 -23.94 -24.92
CA ARG A 78 -21.74 -23.15 -25.48
C ARG A 78 -22.09 -21.99 -24.55
N PRO A 79 -22.44 -20.81 -25.08
CA PRO A 79 -22.91 -19.70 -24.26
C PRO A 79 -24.27 -20.02 -23.64
N PHE A 80 -24.37 -19.94 -22.34
CA PHE A 80 -25.63 -20.01 -21.60
C PHE A 80 -26.32 -18.66 -21.73
N SER A 81 -27.38 -18.61 -22.55
CA SER A 81 -28.27 -17.47 -22.66
C SER A 81 -29.24 -17.50 -21.47
N ALA A 82 -28.96 -16.70 -20.47
CA ALA A 82 -29.94 -16.36 -19.43
C ALA A 82 -30.28 -14.88 -19.55
N ARG A 83 -31.49 -14.58 -19.98
CA ARG A 83 -32.11 -13.24 -19.85
C ARG A 83 -32.22 -12.93 -18.35
N ALA A 84 -31.40 -12.02 -17.86
CA ALA A 84 -31.55 -11.42 -16.54
C ALA A 84 -32.52 -10.22 -16.66
N ALA A 85 -33.48 -10.14 -15.75
CA ALA A 85 -34.37 -8.99 -15.58
C ALA A 85 -33.55 -7.74 -15.15
N PRO A 86 -33.99 -6.51 -15.49
CA PRO A 86 -33.31 -5.31 -15.12
C PRO A 86 -33.33 -5.11 -13.60
N PRO A 87 -32.22 -4.61 -13.00
CA PRO A 87 -32.17 -4.31 -11.58
C PRO A 87 -33.02 -3.07 -11.25
N PRO A 88 -33.50 -2.95 -9.99
CA PRO A 88 -34.27 -1.80 -9.54
C PRO A 88 -33.46 -0.51 -9.51
N ASP A 89 -34.12 0.60 -9.79
CA ASP A 89 -33.58 1.94 -9.91
C ASP A 89 -32.73 2.38 -8.66
N PHE A 90 -31.47 2.64 -8.90
CA PHE A 90 -30.64 3.35 -7.91
C PHE A 90 -30.86 4.86 -8.02
N PRO A 91 -30.88 5.61 -6.88
CA PRO A 91 -31.08 7.05 -6.89
C PRO A 91 -29.92 7.76 -7.58
N THR A 92 -30.24 8.66 -8.49
CA THR A 92 -29.28 9.43 -9.27
C THR A 92 -28.48 10.41 -8.43
N ILE A 93 -27.25 10.71 -8.86
CA ILE A 93 -26.27 11.62 -8.21
C ILE A 93 -26.87 13.01 -7.89
N ALA A 94 -27.99 13.39 -8.51
CA ALA A 94 -28.72 14.64 -8.24
C ALA A 94 -29.40 14.66 -6.84
N SER A 95 -29.89 13.52 -6.35
CA SER A 95 -30.55 13.43 -5.03
C SER A 95 -29.58 13.51 -3.85
N CYS A 96 -28.32 13.07 -4.03
CA CYS A 96 -27.30 13.18 -2.98
C CYS A 96 -26.73 14.60 -2.80
N ARG A 97 -26.78 15.45 -3.84
CA ARG A 97 -26.32 16.84 -3.75
C ARG A 97 -27.28 17.75 -2.96
N ALA A 98 -28.58 17.45 -2.96
CA ALA A 98 -29.59 18.23 -2.23
C ALA A 98 -29.49 18.03 -0.69
N ALA A 99 -29.14 16.84 -0.22
CA ALA A 99 -29.01 16.52 1.20
C ALA A 99 -27.76 17.17 1.85
N VAL A 100 -26.68 17.38 1.10
CA VAL A 100 -25.44 18.01 1.60
C VAL A 100 -25.56 19.54 1.66
N ALA A 101 -26.40 20.16 0.82
CA ALA A 101 -26.60 21.61 0.81
C ALA A 101 -27.46 22.12 1.98
N ALA A 102 -28.37 21.29 2.53
CA ALA A 102 -29.23 21.67 3.66
C ALA A 102 -28.51 21.68 5.02
N SER A 103 -27.38 20.99 5.16
CA SER A 103 -26.62 20.89 6.42
C SER A 103 -25.64 22.06 6.66
N LYS A 104 -25.40 22.93 5.68
CA LYS A 104 -24.40 24.03 5.78
C LYS A 104 -24.94 25.39 6.15
N ARG A 105 -26.23 25.53 6.45
CA ARG A 105 -26.83 26.80 6.91
C ARG A 105 -27.15 26.77 8.40
N ARG A 106 -26.14 26.79 9.28
CA ARG A 106 -26.25 27.36 10.66
C ARG A 106 -24.90 27.22 11.37
N ARG A 107 -24.09 28.26 11.26
CA ARG A 107 -23.18 28.76 12.30
C ARG A 107 -22.38 29.93 11.73
N GLN A 108 -22.81 31.14 12.05
CA GLN A 108 -21.96 32.33 11.98
C GLN A 108 -21.07 32.36 13.22
N PRO A 109 -19.81 32.74 13.13
CA PRO A 109 -18.97 33.00 14.28
C PRO A 109 -19.15 34.47 14.74
N SER A 110 -19.49 34.67 16.01
CA SER A 110 -19.38 35.94 16.66
C SER A 110 -17.93 36.19 17.06
N SER A 111 -17.39 37.30 16.60
CA SER A 111 -16.08 37.82 16.97
C SER A 111 -16.17 38.61 18.27
N ALA A 112 -15.37 38.22 19.28
CA ALA A 112 -14.97 39.12 20.39
C ALA A 112 -13.51 38.77 20.78
N PRO A 113 -12.69 39.77 21.19
CA PRO A 113 -11.24 39.58 21.35
C PRO A 113 -10.90 38.86 22.64
N ALA A 114 -9.91 37.98 22.59
CA ALA A 114 -9.42 37.22 23.72
C ALA A 114 -8.44 38.06 24.54
N GLU A 115 -8.81 38.39 25.73
CA GLU A 115 -7.92 38.86 26.79
C GLU A 115 -7.10 37.67 27.34
N ALA A 116 -5.82 37.91 27.58
CA ALA A 116 -4.89 36.95 28.17
C ALA A 116 -5.31 36.64 29.61
N ARG A 117 -5.51 35.36 29.96
CA ARG A 117 -5.69 34.88 31.32
C ARG A 117 -4.53 34.03 31.80
N PRO A 118 -4.16 34.10 33.06
CA PRO A 118 -3.01 33.44 33.64
C PRO A 118 -3.21 31.93 33.82
N GLU A 119 -2.08 31.18 33.78
CA GLU A 119 -2.03 29.76 34.01
C GLU A 119 -2.52 29.37 35.39
N GLY A 120 -3.66 28.68 35.47
CA GLY A 120 -4.23 28.04 36.65
C GLY A 120 -4.92 26.75 36.26
N PRO A 121 -5.34 25.83 37.14
CA PRO A 121 -5.53 24.40 36.92
C PRO A 121 -6.70 24.07 35.97
N ALA A 122 -6.56 24.41 34.69
CA ALA A 122 -7.56 24.22 33.65
C ALA A 122 -7.57 22.80 33.01
N ASP A 123 -6.63 21.90 33.39
CA ASP A 123 -6.53 20.58 32.80
C ASP A 123 -7.44 19.52 33.44
N ALA A 124 -8.03 19.80 34.59
CA ALA A 124 -8.91 18.86 35.31
C ALA A 124 -10.31 18.73 34.67
N GLU A 125 -10.79 19.77 33.97
CA GLU A 125 -12.14 19.80 33.38
C GLU A 125 -12.21 19.43 31.89
N ALA A 126 -11.06 19.21 31.23
CA ALA A 126 -11.04 18.83 29.81
C ALA A 126 -11.61 17.40 29.62
N PRO A 127 -12.41 17.14 28.55
CA PRO A 127 -12.91 15.81 28.25
C PRO A 127 -11.77 14.78 28.22
N VAL A 128 -11.99 13.59 28.77
CA VAL A 128 -10.98 12.51 28.91
C VAL A 128 -10.19 12.26 27.63
N LEU A 129 -10.86 12.24 26.47
CA LEU A 129 -10.21 12.05 25.18
C LEU A 129 -9.21 13.15 24.83
N VAL A 130 -9.47 14.40 25.25
CA VAL A 130 -8.56 15.53 25.02
C VAL A 130 -7.33 15.43 25.92
N ARG A 131 -7.53 15.03 27.18
CA ARG A 131 -6.43 14.79 28.13
C ARG A 131 -5.52 13.68 27.63
N ILE A 132 -6.08 12.53 27.24
CA ILE A 132 -5.33 11.40 26.65
C ILE A 132 -4.55 11.83 25.40
N LYS A 133 -5.14 12.62 24.51
CA LYS A 133 -4.48 13.09 23.29
C LYS A 133 -3.32 14.05 23.57
N ARG A 134 -3.41 14.87 24.62
CA ARG A 134 -2.38 15.86 25.00
C ARG A 134 -1.24 15.28 25.82
N GLU A 135 -1.52 14.25 26.63
CA GLU A 135 -0.52 13.63 27.49
C GLU A 135 0.67 13.08 26.66
N ARG A 136 1.89 13.38 27.09
CA ARG A 136 3.13 12.95 26.42
C ARG A 136 3.90 11.91 27.23
N ASP A 137 3.74 11.90 28.54
CA ASP A 137 4.39 10.94 29.42
C ASP A 137 3.71 9.57 29.32
N PRO A 138 4.43 8.48 29.02
CA PRO A 138 3.85 7.15 28.88
C PRO A 138 3.18 6.65 30.19
N VAL A 139 3.76 6.95 31.35
CA VAL A 139 3.24 6.49 32.64
C VAL A 139 1.94 7.21 32.97
N ARG A 140 1.91 8.52 32.81
CA ARG A 140 0.68 9.33 33.02
C ARG A 140 -0.41 8.96 32.02
N LEU A 141 -0.04 8.67 30.79
CA LEU A 141 -0.99 8.18 29.78
C LEU A 141 -1.64 6.86 30.21
N TYR A 142 -0.84 5.93 30.74
CA TYR A 142 -1.33 4.67 31.29
C TYR A 142 -2.29 4.92 32.47
N GLU A 143 -1.90 5.76 33.43
CA GLU A 143 -2.73 6.09 34.59
C GLU A 143 -4.09 6.71 34.18
N LEU A 144 -4.09 7.60 33.19
CA LEU A 144 -5.32 8.16 32.62
C LEU A 144 -6.21 7.09 32.00
N PHE A 145 -5.64 6.12 31.30
CA PHE A 145 -6.40 4.98 30.75
C PHE A 145 -6.97 4.09 31.85
N LYS A 146 -6.14 3.74 32.83
CA LYS A 146 -6.54 2.90 33.96
C LYS A 146 -7.67 3.53 34.79
N ALA A 147 -7.55 4.83 35.11
CA ALA A 147 -8.56 5.56 35.86
C ALA A 147 -9.89 5.73 35.11
N ASN A 148 -9.92 5.54 33.79
CA ASN A 148 -11.10 5.71 32.95
C ASN A 148 -11.48 4.40 32.21
N ALA A 149 -11.09 3.25 32.71
CA ALA A 149 -11.31 1.96 32.07
C ALA A 149 -12.80 1.66 31.81
N ASP A 150 -13.69 2.11 32.71
CA ASP A 150 -15.14 1.94 32.58
C ASP A 150 -15.84 3.05 31.80
N ASN A 151 -15.09 4.08 31.38
CA ASN A 151 -15.67 5.18 30.64
C ASN A 151 -16.05 4.76 29.22
N ARG A 152 -17.36 4.63 28.97
CA ARG A 152 -17.93 4.21 27.68
C ARG A 152 -17.37 4.99 26.48
N VAL A 153 -17.20 6.32 26.62
CA VAL A 153 -16.69 7.18 25.55
C VAL A 153 -15.24 6.80 25.19
N LEU A 154 -14.43 6.44 26.17
CA LEU A 154 -13.06 5.96 25.93
C LEU A 154 -13.06 4.56 25.33
N VAL A 155 -13.83 3.64 25.92
CA VAL A 155 -13.88 2.23 25.48
C VAL A 155 -14.37 2.08 24.06
N GLU A 156 -15.40 2.85 23.65
CA GLU A 156 -15.95 2.83 22.29
C GLU A 156 -15.05 3.58 21.29
N ASN A 157 -14.16 4.46 21.74
CA ASN A 157 -13.29 5.23 20.86
C ASN A 157 -12.09 4.42 20.39
N ARG A 158 -12.25 3.83 19.20
CA ARG A 158 -11.20 3.03 18.56
C ARG A 158 -9.87 3.80 18.38
N PHE A 159 -9.94 5.06 17.99
CA PHE A 159 -8.74 5.87 17.70
C PHE A 159 -7.93 6.19 18.96
N ALA A 160 -8.61 6.43 20.10
CA ALA A 160 -7.92 6.71 21.35
C ALA A 160 -7.09 5.52 21.83
N PHE A 161 -7.63 4.29 21.72
CA PHE A 161 -6.89 3.08 22.03
C PHE A 161 -5.71 2.87 21.09
N GLU A 162 -5.94 3.01 19.77
CA GLU A 162 -4.89 2.82 18.76
C GLU A 162 -3.74 3.81 18.96
N ASP A 163 -4.05 5.06 19.27
CA ASP A 163 -3.06 6.12 19.52
C ASP A 163 -2.29 5.86 20.83
N ALA A 164 -2.97 5.50 21.91
CA ALA A 164 -2.33 5.20 23.18
C ALA A 164 -1.39 4.01 23.09
N VAL A 165 -1.86 2.88 22.54
CA VAL A 165 -1.04 1.69 22.34
C VAL A 165 0.17 1.99 21.44
N ALA A 166 -0.01 2.76 20.36
CA ALA A 166 1.09 3.15 19.49
C ALA A 166 2.16 4.00 20.20
N ARG A 167 1.74 4.93 21.07
CA ARG A 167 2.65 5.77 21.87
C ARG A 167 3.39 4.97 22.94
N LEU A 168 2.68 4.12 23.68
CA LEU A 168 3.28 3.24 24.70
C LEU A 168 4.28 2.26 24.07
N ALA A 169 3.90 1.61 22.97
CA ALA A 169 4.79 0.72 22.22
C ALA A 169 6.01 1.47 21.64
N GLY A 170 5.83 2.70 21.15
CA GLY A 170 6.90 3.59 20.69
C GLY A 170 7.86 3.97 21.82
N ALA A 171 7.37 4.11 23.05
CA ALA A 171 8.17 4.30 24.26
C ALA A 171 8.77 3.00 24.82
N ARG A 172 8.61 1.85 24.14
CA ARG A 172 9.03 0.50 24.57
C ARG A 172 8.43 0.05 25.92
N ARG A 173 7.26 0.58 26.28
CA ARG A 173 6.52 0.23 27.50
C ARG A 173 5.44 -0.80 27.19
N ASN A 174 5.88 -1.98 26.72
CA ASN A 174 4.99 -3.11 26.43
C ASN A 174 4.29 -3.66 27.67
N ASP A 175 4.93 -3.53 28.83
CA ASP A 175 4.37 -3.82 30.15
C ASP A 175 3.05 -3.06 30.39
N LEU A 176 3.04 -1.77 30.13
CA LEU A 176 1.84 -0.93 30.30
C LEU A 176 0.76 -1.21 29.23
N VAL A 177 1.20 -1.58 28.02
CA VAL A 177 0.26 -2.01 26.95
C VAL A 177 -0.46 -3.28 27.39
N GLU A 178 0.28 -4.29 27.91
CA GLU A 178 -0.30 -5.54 28.38
C GLU A 178 -1.31 -5.27 29.49
N GLU A 179 -0.94 -4.50 30.51
CA GLU A 179 -1.81 -4.23 31.66
C GLU A 179 -3.13 -3.55 31.25
N ILE A 180 -3.06 -2.53 30.36
CA ILE A 180 -4.28 -1.87 29.82
C ILE A 180 -5.16 -2.88 29.08
N LEU A 181 -4.58 -3.68 28.19
CA LEU A 181 -5.37 -4.57 27.34
C LEU A 181 -5.94 -5.76 28.11
N GLU A 182 -5.20 -6.29 29.09
CA GLU A 182 -5.69 -7.36 30.00
C GLU A 182 -6.82 -6.85 30.87
N GLN A 183 -6.70 -5.65 31.46
CA GLN A 183 -7.78 -5.03 32.23
C GLN A 183 -9.07 -4.89 31.39
N HIS A 184 -8.94 -4.44 30.14
CA HIS A 184 -10.11 -4.24 29.29
C HIS A 184 -10.72 -5.55 28.76
N LYS A 185 -9.96 -6.63 28.67
CA LYS A 185 -10.49 -7.97 28.37
C LYS A 185 -11.42 -8.49 29.48
N ALA A 186 -11.10 -8.18 30.73
CA ALA A 186 -11.89 -8.60 31.88
C ALA A 186 -13.23 -7.86 32.04
N LEU A 187 -13.39 -6.70 31.39
CA LEU A 187 -14.61 -5.92 31.42
C LEU A 187 -15.74 -6.51 30.56
N PRO A 188 -17.04 -6.14 30.79
CA PRO A 188 -18.18 -6.69 30.04
C PRO A 188 -18.07 -6.56 28.53
N GLN A 189 -17.36 -5.57 28.00
CA GLN A 189 -17.08 -5.44 26.57
C GLN A 189 -16.16 -6.53 26.02
N GLY A 190 -15.33 -7.16 26.84
CA GLY A 190 -14.51 -8.32 26.44
C GLY A 190 -15.31 -9.52 25.96
N ARG A 191 -16.60 -9.59 26.32
CA ARG A 191 -17.54 -10.61 25.83
C ARG A 191 -18.02 -10.37 24.40
N ARG A 192 -17.64 -9.26 23.77
CA ARG A 192 -18.03 -8.92 22.40
C ARG A 192 -16.91 -9.31 21.43
N GLU A 193 -17.22 -10.12 20.44
CA GLU A 193 -16.27 -10.55 19.39
C GLU A 193 -15.50 -9.38 18.80
N GLY A 194 -16.19 -8.32 18.38
CA GLY A 194 -15.55 -7.15 17.76
C GLY A 194 -14.55 -6.44 18.67
N PHE A 195 -14.71 -6.58 20.00
CA PHE A 195 -13.77 -6.04 20.96
C PHE A 195 -12.54 -6.96 21.11
N VAL A 196 -12.74 -8.29 21.17
CA VAL A 196 -11.63 -9.27 21.18
C VAL A 196 -10.76 -9.13 19.93
N VAL A 197 -11.38 -9.08 18.75
CA VAL A 197 -10.68 -8.83 17.46
C VAL A 197 -9.86 -7.54 17.49
N ARG A 198 -10.39 -6.49 18.12
CA ARG A 198 -9.70 -5.23 18.30
C ARG A 198 -8.49 -5.36 19.24
N ILE A 199 -8.62 -6.05 20.37
CA ILE A 199 -7.50 -6.32 21.30
C ILE A 199 -6.39 -7.10 20.59
N ILE A 200 -6.72 -8.16 19.87
CA ILE A 200 -5.76 -8.92 19.04
C ILE A 200 -5.00 -7.98 18.09
N GLY A 201 -5.73 -7.10 17.38
CA GLY A 201 -5.11 -6.12 16.48
C GLY A 201 -4.20 -5.10 17.18
N LEU A 202 -4.54 -4.70 18.42
CA LEU A 202 -3.74 -3.77 19.23
C LEU A 202 -2.44 -4.42 19.70
N TYR A 203 -2.48 -5.70 20.14
CA TYR A 203 -1.25 -6.44 20.41
C TYR A 203 -0.35 -6.56 19.17
N GLY A 204 -0.95 -6.75 17.98
CA GLY A 204 -0.20 -6.73 16.72
C GLY A 204 0.50 -5.40 16.46
N ARG A 205 -0.14 -4.26 16.74
CA ARG A 205 0.48 -2.93 16.63
C ARG A 205 1.61 -2.72 17.63
N ALA A 206 1.46 -3.25 18.84
CA ALA A 206 2.50 -3.24 19.87
C ALA A 206 3.64 -4.21 19.60
N ARG A 207 3.59 -5.01 18.53
CA ARG A 207 4.55 -6.07 18.22
C ARG A 207 4.62 -7.16 19.31
N MET A 208 3.48 -7.51 19.85
CA MET A 208 3.28 -8.54 20.89
C MET A 208 2.46 -9.71 20.33
N PRO A 209 2.97 -10.47 19.35
CA PRO A 209 2.19 -11.52 18.66
C PRO A 209 1.79 -12.68 19.57
N GLU A 210 2.61 -13.01 20.57
CA GLU A 210 2.32 -14.07 21.55
C GLU A 210 1.09 -13.74 22.39
N HIS A 211 0.92 -12.48 22.79
CA HIS A 211 -0.26 -12.00 23.51
C HIS A 211 -1.51 -12.00 22.64
N ALA A 212 -1.36 -11.69 21.33
CA ALA A 212 -2.45 -11.81 20.37
C ALA A 212 -2.92 -13.28 20.25
N LEU A 213 -1.99 -14.23 20.13
CA LEU A 213 -2.29 -15.65 20.05
C LEU A 213 -2.91 -16.17 21.37
N ARG A 214 -2.36 -15.77 22.51
CA ARG A 214 -2.92 -16.07 23.83
C ARG A 214 -4.37 -15.56 23.95
N THR A 215 -4.62 -14.31 23.54
CA THR A 215 -5.96 -13.72 23.55
C THR A 215 -6.96 -14.52 22.71
N PHE A 216 -6.56 -15.00 21.53
CA PHE A 216 -7.40 -15.86 20.70
C PHE A 216 -7.69 -17.21 21.41
N ARG A 217 -6.68 -17.85 22.01
CA ARG A 217 -6.86 -19.12 22.72
C ARG A 217 -7.73 -19.00 23.96
N GLU A 218 -7.70 -17.85 24.62
CA GLU A 218 -8.46 -17.56 25.84
C GLU A 218 -9.85 -16.96 25.58
N THR A 219 -10.25 -16.73 24.33
CA THR A 219 -11.48 -16.00 23.97
C THR A 219 -12.73 -16.55 24.67
N GLU A 220 -12.86 -17.88 24.80
CA GLU A 220 -14.00 -18.52 25.49
C GLU A 220 -14.01 -18.27 26.99
N MET A 221 -12.84 -18.07 27.60
CA MET A 221 -12.75 -17.77 29.05
C MET A 221 -13.39 -16.43 29.39
N TYR A 222 -13.45 -15.52 28.41
CA TYR A 222 -14.16 -14.22 28.52
C TYR A 222 -15.64 -14.32 28.15
N GLY A 223 -16.17 -15.52 27.84
CA GLY A 223 -17.55 -15.72 27.42
C GLY A 223 -17.85 -15.26 26.01
N CYS A 224 -16.85 -15.24 25.14
CA CYS A 224 -16.96 -14.91 23.72
C CYS A 224 -16.63 -16.14 22.87
N GLU A 225 -17.43 -16.44 21.86
CA GLU A 225 -17.15 -17.52 20.91
C GLU A 225 -15.96 -17.16 19.99
N ARG A 226 -15.16 -18.17 19.68
CA ARG A 226 -14.13 -18.04 18.65
C ARG A 226 -14.79 -18.09 17.28
N THR A 227 -14.48 -17.13 16.44
CA THR A 227 -14.99 -17.08 15.08
C THR A 227 -13.87 -16.94 14.06
N VAL A 228 -14.20 -17.12 12.78
CA VAL A 228 -13.25 -16.89 11.69
C VAL A 228 -12.67 -15.47 11.68
N LYS A 229 -13.38 -14.46 12.22
CA LYS A 229 -12.87 -13.08 12.30
C LYS A 229 -11.76 -12.96 13.34
N SER A 230 -11.90 -13.59 14.50
CA SER A 230 -10.85 -13.61 15.54
C SER A 230 -9.64 -14.43 15.07
N LEU A 231 -9.87 -15.55 14.37
CA LEU A 231 -8.84 -16.36 13.72
C LEU A 231 -8.05 -15.50 12.70
N ASN A 232 -8.74 -14.85 11.74
CA ASN A 232 -8.12 -14.04 10.70
C ASN A 232 -7.34 -12.85 11.27
N ALA A 233 -7.83 -12.23 12.35
CA ALA A 233 -7.11 -11.16 13.04
C ALA A 233 -5.80 -11.66 13.64
N THR A 234 -5.82 -12.83 14.28
CA THR A 234 -4.63 -13.45 14.87
C THR A 234 -3.63 -13.89 13.81
N MET A 235 -4.11 -14.55 12.75
CA MET A 235 -3.30 -14.90 11.58
C MET A 235 -2.56 -13.70 11.01
N LYS A 236 -3.27 -12.58 10.83
CA LYS A 236 -2.69 -11.34 10.34
C LYS A 236 -1.56 -10.82 11.23
N VAL A 237 -1.73 -10.89 12.56
CA VAL A 237 -0.69 -10.48 13.53
C VAL A 237 0.53 -11.38 13.44
N LEU A 238 0.33 -12.71 13.43
CA LEU A 238 1.42 -13.69 13.31
C LEU A 238 2.20 -13.50 12.01
N MET A 239 1.51 -13.26 10.90
CA MET A 239 2.15 -12.98 9.61
C MET A 239 2.97 -11.68 9.62
N GLN A 240 2.45 -10.61 10.23
CA GLN A 240 3.18 -9.35 10.36
C GLN A 240 4.46 -9.52 11.19
N ALA A 241 4.43 -10.39 12.20
CA ALA A 241 5.57 -10.78 13.02
C ALA A 241 6.49 -11.82 12.35
N ARG A 242 6.12 -12.35 11.17
CA ARG A 242 6.79 -13.45 10.46
C ARG A 242 6.85 -14.76 11.23
N LEU A 243 5.92 -14.99 12.14
CA LEU A 243 5.76 -16.24 12.88
C LEU A 243 4.90 -17.23 12.07
N PHE A 244 5.45 -17.66 10.93
CA PHE A 244 4.72 -18.47 9.95
C PHE A 244 4.38 -19.87 10.49
N ASP A 245 5.26 -20.46 11.29
CA ASP A 245 5.04 -21.78 11.89
C ASP A 245 3.87 -21.77 12.88
N GLU A 246 3.78 -20.70 13.70
CA GLU A 246 2.65 -20.51 14.62
C GLU A 246 1.33 -20.27 13.86
N ALA A 247 1.40 -19.52 12.77
CA ALA A 247 0.23 -19.29 11.93
C ALA A 247 -0.27 -20.58 11.28
N LEU A 248 0.63 -21.45 10.82
CA LEU A 248 0.28 -22.76 10.25
C LEU A 248 -0.31 -23.71 11.30
N ARG A 249 0.28 -23.76 12.51
CA ARG A 249 -0.28 -24.55 13.62
C ARG A 249 -1.69 -24.09 13.98
N LEU A 250 -1.89 -22.78 14.05
CA LEU A 250 -3.20 -22.20 14.34
C LEU A 250 -4.24 -22.56 13.28
N LEU A 251 -3.86 -22.64 12.00
CA LEU A 251 -4.74 -23.09 10.94
C LEU A 251 -5.10 -24.56 11.05
N ASP A 252 -4.11 -25.42 11.34
CA ASP A 252 -4.34 -26.86 11.53
C ASP A 252 -5.27 -27.11 12.73
N GLU A 253 -5.20 -26.27 13.77
CA GLU A 253 -6.05 -26.33 14.95
C GLU A 253 -7.46 -25.73 14.70
N ALA A 254 -7.67 -24.91 13.64
CA ALA A 254 -8.88 -24.11 13.48
C ALA A 254 -10.16 -24.93 13.43
N SER A 255 -10.25 -25.94 12.56
CA SER A 255 -11.44 -26.78 12.44
C SER A 255 -11.51 -27.86 13.53
N PRO A 256 -10.47 -28.69 13.78
CA PRO A 256 -10.59 -29.81 14.70
C PRO A 256 -10.64 -29.39 16.17
N THR A 257 -9.95 -28.30 16.54
CA THR A 257 -9.85 -27.87 17.94
C THR A 257 -10.82 -26.77 18.30
N TYR A 258 -11.04 -25.83 17.38
CA TYR A 258 -11.84 -24.63 17.65
C TYR A 258 -13.18 -24.60 16.91
N GLY A 259 -13.48 -25.58 16.03
CA GLY A 259 -14.70 -25.63 15.25
C GLY A 259 -14.90 -24.45 14.29
N VAL A 260 -13.80 -23.81 13.88
CA VAL A 260 -13.83 -22.61 13.00
C VAL A 260 -13.58 -23.04 11.56
N GLU A 261 -14.57 -22.85 10.69
CA GLU A 261 -14.42 -23.03 9.24
C GLU A 261 -13.69 -21.85 8.60
N LEU A 262 -12.83 -22.16 7.61
CA LEU A 262 -12.05 -21.15 6.92
C LEU A 262 -12.88 -20.46 5.85
N ASP A 263 -12.77 -19.14 5.77
CA ASP A 263 -13.40 -18.28 4.75
C ASP A 263 -12.38 -17.85 3.66
N ASP A 264 -12.84 -17.06 2.69
CA ASP A 264 -12.03 -16.49 1.63
C ASP A 264 -10.86 -15.65 2.16
N ILE A 265 -11.05 -14.94 3.29
CA ILE A 265 -10.01 -14.13 3.95
C ILE A 265 -8.95 -15.03 4.55
N SER A 266 -9.35 -16.16 5.18
CA SER A 266 -8.45 -17.16 5.73
C SER A 266 -7.55 -17.73 4.64
N TYR A 267 -8.13 -18.22 3.54
CA TYR A 267 -7.39 -18.77 2.41
C TYR A 267 -6.47 -17.73 1.77
N ASN A 268 -6.93 -16.49 1.55
CA ASN A 268 -6.12 -15.40 1.03
C ASN A 268 -4.93 -15.06 1.94
N THR A 269 -5.12 -15.19 3.25
CA THR A 269 -4.05 -15.01 4.24
C THR A 269 -3.00 -16.11 4.11
N VAL A 270 -3.41 -17.38 3.94
CA VAL A 270 -2.49 -18.51 3.71
C VAL A 270 -1.75 -18.38 2.38
N VAL A 271 -2.46 -18.05 1.29
CA VAL A 271 -1.84 -17.77 -0.02
C VAL A 271 -0.77 -16.68 0.11
N LYS A 272 -1.10 -15.60 0.81
CA LYS A 272 -0.16 -14.50 1.04
C LYS A 272 1.05 -14.95 1.85
N MET A 273 0.84 -15.75 2.90
CA MET A 273 1.91 -16.30 3.73
C MET A 273 2.86 -17.17 2.92
N ALA A 274 2.33 -18.13 2.16
CA ALA A 274 3.14 -18.99 1.29
C ALA A 274 3.93 -18.18 0.24
N CYS A 275 3.30 -17.14 -0.33
CA CYS A 275 3.98 -16.20 -1.23
C CYS A 275 5.14 -15.44 -0.55
N ASP A 276 4.95 -15.00 0.70
CA ASP A 276 5.97 -14.24 1.45
C ASP A 276 7.13 -15.14 1.91
N MET A 277 6.87 -16.43 2.14
CA MET A 277 7.88 -17.47 2.39
C MET A 277 8.66 -17.84 1.11
N GLY A 278 8.14 -17.51 -0.06
CA GLY A 278 8.71 -17.90 -1.36
C GLY A 278 8.23 -19.26 -1.86
N GLU A 279 7.30 -19.90 -1.14
CA GLU A 279 6.72 -21.21 -1.47
C GLU A 279 5.60 -21.09 -2.51
N LEU A 280 5.96 -20.69 -3.74
CA LEU A 280 4.98 -20.34 -4.78
C LEU A 280 4.10 -21.51 -5.21
N HIS A 281 4.65 -22.72 -5.23
CA HIS A 281 3.89 -23.93 -5.56
C HIS A 281 2.87 -24.26 -4.46
N ALA A 282 3.25 -24.07 -3.19
CA ALA A 282 2.35 -24.23 -2.08
C ALA A 282 1.22 -23.18 -2.13
N ALA A 283 1.54 -21.92 -2.40
CA ALA A 283 0.54 -20.86 -2.56
C ALA A 283 -0.49 -21.18 -3.65
N TYR A 284 -0.04 -21.71 -4.79
CA TYR A 284 -0.94 -22.11 -5.88
C TYR A 284 -1.82 -23.30 -5.48
N ARG A 285 -1.29 -24.29 -4.76
CA ARG A 285 -2.07 -25.42 -4.26
C ARG A 285 -3.12 -25.03 -3.25
N VAL A 286 -2.81 -24.06 -2.37
CA VAL A 286 -3.80 -23.49 -1.44
C VAL A 286 -4.99 -22.89 -2.21
N MET A 287 -4.75 -22.18 -3.32
CA MET A 287 -5.84 -21.70 -4.18
C MET A 287 -6.68 -22.85 -4.76
N GLN A 288 -6.06 -23.98 -5.15
CA GLN A 288 -6.80 -25.14 -5.65
C GLN A 288 -7.61 -25.82 -4.54
N GLU A 289 -7.07 -25.88 -3.31
CA GLU A 289 -7.78 -26.43 -2.15
C GLU A 289 -8.99 -25.56 -1.80
N MET A 290 -8.82 -24.24 -1.79
CA MET A 290 -9.91 -23.26 -1.65
C MET A 290 -11.06 -23.56 -2.63
N GLU A 291 -10.75 -23.86 -3.91
CA GLU A 291 -11.77 -24.23 -4.92
C GLU A 291 -12.47 -25.56 -4.59
N LYS A 292 -11.75 -26.58 -4.07
CA LYS A 292 -12.32 -27.88 -3.70
C LYS A 292 -13.26 -27.78 -2.51
N GLU A 293 -12.90 -26.95 -1.53
CA GLU A 293 -13.74 -26.67 -0.36
C GLU A 293 -14.93 -25.75 -0.68
N GLY A 294 -15.15 -25.43 -1.97
CA GLY A 294 -16.27 -24.61 -2.44
C GLY A 294 -16.08 -23.11 -2.25
N VAL A 295 -14.96 -22.67 -1.72
CA VAL A 295 -14.61 -21.25 -1.57
C VAL A 295 -13.96 -20.76 -2.86
N ARG A 296 -14.58 -19.79 -3.53
CA ARG A 296 -14.10 -19.31 -4.85
C ARG A 296 -12.94 -18.33 -4.71
N PRO A 297 -11.80 -18.58 -5.42
CA PRO A 297 -10.72 -17.60 -5.51
C PRO A 297 -11.21 -16.26 -6.07
N ASP A 298 -10.87 -15.19 -5.40
CA ASP A 298 -11.26 -13.82 -5.71
C ASP A 298 -10.12 -13.02 -6.39
N VAL A 299 -10.38 -11.73 -6.64
CA VAL A 299 -9.38 -10.81 -7.21
C VAL A 299 -8.11 -10.73 -6.35
N ILE A 300 -8.25 -10.83 -5.03
CA ILE A 300 -7.12 -10.74 -4.09
C ILE A 300 -6.25 -11.98 -4.22
N THR A 301 -6.86 -13.18 -4.27
CA THR A 301 -6.16 -14.47 -4.48
C THR A 301 -5.30 -14.43 -5.75
N TYR A 302 -5.93 -14.14 -6.91
CA TYR A 302 -5.23 -14.09 -8.19
C TYR A 302 -4.15 -13.01 -8.23
N THR A 303 -4.44 -11.81 -7.71
CA THR A 303 -3.49 -10.70 -7.73
C THR A 303 -2.28 -10.97 -6.83
N THR A 304 -2.48 -11.61 -5.67
CA THR A 304 -1.42 -11.99 -4.74
C THR A 304 -0.48 -13.02 -5.38
N LEU A 305 -1.05 -14.07 -5.97
CA LEU A 305 -0.28 -15.09 -6.70
C LEU A 305 0.49 -14.48 -7.88
N MET A 306 -0.19 -13.71 -8.75
CA MET A 306 0.49 -13.04 -9.87
C MET A 306 1.67 -12.18 -9.41
N ALA A 307 1.49 -11.38 -8.35
CA ALA A 307 2.55 -10.54 -7.82
C ALA A 307 3.76 -11.36 -7.36
N ALA A 308 3.51 -12.48 -6.69
CA ALA A 308 4.56 -13.37 -6.20
C ALA A 308 5.28 -14.08 -7.35
N PHE A 309 4.56 -14.65 -8.31
CA PHE A 309 5.16 -15.30 -9.48
C PHE A 309 5.96 -14.31 -10.34
N TYR A 310 5.44 -13.12 -10.60
CA TYR A 310 6.17 -12.07 -11.33
C TYR A 310 7.43 -11.59 -10.60
N LYS A 311 7.36 -11.44 -9.27
CA LYS A 311 8.50 -11.04 -8.43
C LYS A 311 9.64 -12.05 -8.53
N ASN A 312 9.30 -13.34 -8.60
CA ASN A 312 10.27 -14.44 -8.71
C ASN A 312 10.64 -14.80 -10.16
N GLY A 313 10.18 -14.02 -11.15
CA GLY A 313 10.59 -14.16 -12.54
C GLY A 313 9.78 -15.15 -13.38
N HIS A 314 8.76 -15.81 -12.80
CA HIS A 314 7.88 -16.78 -13.48
C HIS A 314 6.78 -16.08 -14.28
N ARG A 315 7.17 -15.52 -15.44
CA ARG A 315 6.29 -14.72 -16.28
C ARG A 315 5.10 -15.53 -16.80
N GLU A 316 5.38 -16.71 -17.35
CA GLU A 316 4.38 -17.57 -18.01
C GLU A 316 3.26 -17.93 -17.04
N VAL A 317 3.62 -18.26 -15.80
CA VAL A 317 2.64 -18.57 -14.75
C VAL A 317 1.83 -17.32 -14.37
N GLY A 318 2.49 -16.17 -14.21
CA GLY A 318 1.79 -14.91 -13.92
C GLY A 318 0.82 -14.50 -15.04
N ASP A 319 1.21 -14.65 -16.30
CA ASP A 319 0.33 -14.39 -17.44
C ASP A 319 -0.80 -15.45 -17.56
N GLY A 320 -0.52 -16.72 -17.21
CA GLY A 320 -1.50 -17.79 -17.09
C GLY A 320 -2.56 -17.51 -16.02
N LEU A 321 -2.14 -17.06 -14.83
CA LEU A 321 -3.04 -16.67 -13.75
C LEU A 321 -3.93 -15.48 -14.14
N TRP A 322 -3.41 -14.50 -14.88
CA TRP A 322 -4.21 -13.41 -15.42
C TRP A 322 -5.30 -13.91 -16.36
N ASN A 323 -4.97 -14.85 -17.25
CA ASN A 323 -5.93 -15.43 -18.18
C ASN A 323 -6.96 -16.29 -17.44
N LEU A 324 -6.52 -17.10 -16.47
CA LEU A 324 -7.40 -17.93 -15.64
C LEU A 324 -8.40 -17.09 -14.85
N MET A 325 -7.93 -16.01 -14.21
CA MET A 325 -8.77 -15.05 -13.50
C MET A 325 -9.93 -14.55 -14.40
N ARG A 326 -9.60 -14.13 -15.64
CA ARG A 326 -10.61 -13.66 -16.60
C ARG A 326 -11.57 -14.77 -17.07
N LEU A 327 -11.05 -15.97 -17.34
CA LEU A 327 -11.84 -17.12 -17.74
C LEU A 327 -12.84 -17.55 -16.65
N ARG A 328 -12.48 -17.39 -15.38
CA ARG A 328 -13.33 -17.65 -14.21
C ARG A 328 -14.33 -16.52 -13.94
N GLY A 329 -14.38 -15.49 -14.80
CA GLY A 329 -15.27 -14.32 -14.63
C GLY A 329 -14.81 -13.33 -13.55
N CYS A 330 -13.63 -13.54 -12.96
CA CYS A 330 -13.05 -12.63 -11.99
C CYS A 330 -12.39 -11.45 -12.73
N MET A 331 -13.03 -10.27 -12.74
CA MET A 331 -12.55 -9.12 -13.53
C MET A 331 -11.33 -8.47 -12.89
N PRO A 332 -10.24 -8.23 -13.66
CA PRO A 332 -9.07 -7.54 -13.17
C PRO A 332 -9.37 -6.13 -12.66
N THR A 333 -8.80 -5.78 -11.51
CA THR A 333 -8.91 -4.44 -10.91
C THR A 333 -7.68 -3.59 -11.17
N LEU A 334 -7.73 -2.33 -10.74
CA LEU A 334 -6.60 -1.39 -10.72
C LEU A 334 -5.31 -2.04 -10.17
N THR A 335 -5.44 -2.76 -9.04
CA THR A 335 -4.30 -3.44 -8.40
C THR A 335 -3.73 -4.54 -9.29
N SER A 336 -4.57 -5.35 -9.93
CA SER A 336 -4.15 -6.41 -10.84
C SER A 336 -3.39 -5.85 -12.05
N TYR A 337 -3.87 -4.74 -12.63
CA TYR A 337 -3.16 -4.03 -13.70
C TYR A 337 -1.83 -3.47 -13.21
N ASN A 338 -1.77 -2.83 -12.03
CA ASN A 338 -0.56 -2.25 -11.48
C ASN A 338 0.52 -3.31 -11.21
N VAL A 339 0.15 -4.51 -10.78
CA VAL A 339 1.07 -5.65 -10.61
C VAL A 339 1.74 -6.03 -11.95
N ARG A 340 0.96 -6.16 -13.04
CA ARG A 340 1.51 -6.46 -14.38
C ARG A 340 2.36 -5.32 -14.94
N ILE A 341 1.92 -4.07 -14.77
CA ILE A 341 2.68 -2.87 -15.17
C ILE A 341 4.03 -2.85 -14.46
N GLN A 342 4.04 -3.07 -13.13
CA GLN A 342 5.28 -3.12 -12.35
C GLN A 342 6.24 -4.21 -12.86
N PHE A 343 5.73 -5.38 -13.20
CA PHE A 343 6.53 -6.46 -13.79
C PHE A 343 7.16 -6.04 -15.11
N LEU A 344 6.38 -5.45 -16.02
CA LEU A 344 6.88 -4.97 -17.33
C LEU A 344 7.99 -3.92 -17.17
N ILE A 345 7.82 -3.00 -16.23
CA ILE A 345 8.80 -1.96 -15.94
C ILE A 345 10.10 -2.54 -15.38
N ASN A 346 10.01 -3.52 -14.46
CA ASN A 346 11.18 -4.20 -13.92
C ASN A 346 11.97 -4.95 -15.01
N ARG A 347 11.31 -5.34 -16.11
CA ARG A 347 11.91 -5.95 -17.31
C ARG A 347 12.27 -4.93 -18.39
N ARG A 348 12.30 -3.63 -18.09
CA ARG A 348 12.58 -2.53 -19.03
C ARG A 348 11.64 -2.49 -20.24
N ARG A 349 10.40 -2.95 -20.09
CA ARG A 349 9.39 -2.98 -21.17
C ARG A 349 8.40 -1.81 -21.01
N GLY A 350 8.90 -0.57 -20.96
CA GLY A 350 8.10 0.64 -20.70
C GLY A 350 6.97 0.86 -21.70
N TRP A 351 7.20 0.60 -23.00
CA TRP A 351 6.16 0.73 -24.04
C TRP A 351 5.03 -0.29 -23.85
N GLN A 352 5.35 -1.54 -23.51
CA GLN A 352 4.32 -2.56 -23.20
C GLN A 352 3.53 -2.21 -21.93
N ALA A 353 4.19 -1.61 -20.94
CA ALA A 353 3.51 -1.09 -19.75
C ALA A 353 2.52 0.02 -20.10
N ASN A 354 2.90 0.96 -20.99
CA ASN A 354 2.01 2.01 -21.47
C ASN A 354 0.83 1.46 -22.29
N ASP A 355 1.06 0.42 -23.12
CA ASP A 355 -0.01 -0.27 -23.84
C ASP A 355 -1.02 -0.93 -22.88
N LEU A 356 -0.51 -1.50 -21.78
CA LEU A 356 -1.37 -2.07 -20.74
C LEU A 356 -2.23 -1.01 -20.04
N VAL A 357 -1.72 0.22 -19.87
CA VAL A 357 -2.51 1.35 -19.37
C VAL A 357 -3.61 1.74 -20.34
N ARG A 358 -3.36 1.71 -21.67
CA ARG A 358 -4.42 1.91 -22.67
C ARG A 358 -5.54 0.87 -22.55
N LYS A 359 -5.16 -0.43 -22.40
CA LYS A 359 -6.12 -1.53 -22.20
C LYS A 359 -6.92 -1.36 -20.90
N MET A 360 -6.30 -0.84 -19.85
CA MET A 360 -6.94 -0.52 -18.58
C MET A 360 -8.01 0.58 -18.76
N TYR A 361 -7.73 1.65 -19.51
CA TYR A 361 -8.70 2.67 -19.85
C TYR A 361 -9.86 2.10 -20.69
N ALA A 362 -9.55 1.28 -21.71
CA ALA A 362 -10.56 0.62 -22.53
C ALA A 362 -11.47 -0.32 -21.73
N ALA A 363 -10.98 -0.86 -20.60
CA ALA A 363 -11.75 -1.65 -19.65
C ALA A 363 -12.54 -0.78 -18.64
N GLY A 364 -12.57 0.54 -18.78
CA GLY A 364 -13.27 1.46 -17.87
C GLY A 364 -12.56 1.70 -16.53
N ILE A 365 -11.32 1.24 -16.38
CA ILE A 365 -10.55 1.40 -15.13
C ILE A 365 -9.64 2.62 -15.24
N THR A 366 -9.89 3.63 -14.40
CA THR A 366 -9.10 4.86 -14.38
C THR A 366 -7.75 4.64 -13.67
N PRO A 367 -6.60 4.93 -14.32
CA PRO A 367 -5.29 4.90 -13.69
C PRO A 367 -5.17 5.86 -12.51
N ASP A 368 -4.55 5.41 -11.45
CA ASP A 368 -4.28 6.20 -10.25
C ASP A 368 -2.84 6.77 -10.23
N GLN A 369 -2.49 7.44 -9.16
CA GLN A 369 -1.15 8.00 -8.95
C GLN A 369 -0.07 6.90 -8.96
N ILE A 370 -0.39 5.68 -8.52
CA ILE A 370 0.55 4.55 -8.53
C ILE A 370 0.83 4.15 -9.98
N THR A 371 -0.22 3.98 -10.78
CA THR A 371 -0.12 3.65 -12.21
C THR A 371 0.75 4.67 -12.96
N TYR A 372 0.46 5.97 -12.78
CA TYR A 372 1.24 7.04 -13.42
C TYR A 372 2.70 7.02 -12.99
N ASN A 373 2.96 6.86 -11.69
CA ASN A 373 4.35 6.79 -11.18
C ASN A 373 5.11 5.60 -11.76
N LEU A 374 4.46 4.45 -11.91
CA LEU A 374 5.05 3.27 -12.55
C LEU A 374 5.44 3.55 -14.00
N VAL A 375 4.54 4.13 -14.79
CA VAL A 375 4.78 4.41 -16.21
C VAL A 375 5.87 5.49 -16.39
N ILE A 376 5.83 6.57 -15.62
CA ILE A 376 6.88 7.61 -15.60
C ILE A 376 8.24 6.98 -15.31
N LYS A 377 8.34 6.19 -14.25
CA LYS A 377 9.55 5.45 -13.90
C LYS A 377 10.00 4.52 -15.04
N GLY A 378 9.03 3.82 -15.65
CA GLY A 378 9.29 2.91 -16.77
C GLY A 378 9.95 3.61 -17.96
N PHE A 379 9.42 4.76 -18.37
CA PHE A 379 10.00 5.55 -19.47
C PHE A 379 11.40 6.08 -19.12
N PHE A 380 11.63 6.56 -17.90
CA PHE A 380 12.98 6.94 -17.47
C PHE A 380 13.97 5.76 -17.51
N VAL A 381 13.55 4.57 -17.12
CA VAL A 381 14.40 3.37 -17.09
C VAL A 381 14.81 2.90 -18.48
N ILE A 382 13.95 3.07 -19.49
CA ILE A 382 14.27 2.71 -20.89
C ILE A 382 14.95 3.83 -21.66
N GLY A 383 15.11 5.03 -21.06
CA GLY A 383 15.78 6.17 -21.68
C GLY A 383 14.83 7.17 -22.37
N GLU A 384 13.53 6.90 -22.39
CA GLU A 384 12.49 7.73 -23.04
C GLU A 384 12.03 8.90 -22.13
N HIS A 385 12.94 9.86 -21.90
CA HIS A 385 12.72 10.91 -20.90
C HIS A 385 11.63 11.90 -21.28
N GLU A 386 11.53 12.25 -22.58
CA GLU A 386 10.49 13.13 -23.08
C GLU A 386 9.10 12.52 -22.86
N MET A 387 8.99 11.20 -23.08
CA MET A 387 7.75 10.48 -22.80
C MET A 387 7.40 10.49 -21.31
N ALA A 388 8.38 10.34 -20.42
CA ALA A 388 8.16 10.45 -18.97
C ALA A 388 7.62 11.84 -18.59
N LYS A 389 8.21 12.93 -19.14
CA LYS A 389 7.76 14.31 -18.94
C LYS A 389 6.36 14.56 -19.50
N THR A 390 6.08 14.01 -20.65
CA THR A 390 4.75 14.12 -21.29
C THR A 390 3.67 13.40 -20.49
N VAL A 391 3.95 12.19 -19.99
CA VAL A 391 3.02 11.45 -19.10
C VAL A 391 2.77 12.22 -17.81
N PHE A 392 3.81 12.84 -17.24
CA PHE A 392 3.67 13.68 -16.04
C PHE A 392 2.77 14.90 -16.32
N GLY A 393 2.95 15.58 -17.46
CA GLY A 393 2.10 16.71 -17.87
C GLY A 393 0.64 16.29 -18.14
N ALA A 394 0.45 15.18 -18.88
CA ALA A 394 -0.86 14.68 -19.26
C ALA A 394 -1.71 14.20 -18.08
N MET A 395 -1.07 13.77 -16.98
CA MET A 395 -1.71 13.34 -15.76
C MET A 395 -2.64 14.42 -15.17
N HIS A 396 -2.20 15.69 -15.18
CA HIS A 396 -3.02 16.81 -14.70
C HIS A 396 -4.29 17.01 -15.54
N GLY A 397 -4.15 16.99 -16.86
CA GLY A 397 -5.27 17.13 -17.80
C GLY A 397 -6.33 16.00 -17.68
N ARG A 398 -5.95 14.88 -17.07
CA ARG A 398 -6.84 13.74 -16.80
C ARG A 398 -7.40 13.70 -15.37
N GLY A 399 -7.28 14.78 -14.62
CA GLY A 399 -7.81 14.92 -13.27
C GLY A 399 -7.03 14.20 -12.17
N CYS A 400 -5.89 13.57 -12.50
CA CYS A 400 -5.05 12.92 -11.52
C CYS A 400 -3.92 13.87 -11.07
N LYS A 401 -3.98 14.36 -9.83
CA LYS A 401 -2.95 15.27 -9.28
C LYS A 401 -1.73 14.46 -8.83
N PRO A 402 -0.49 14.88 -9.22
CA PRO A 402 0.72 14.24 -8.73
C PRO A 402 0.83 14.31 -7.21
N ASN A 403 1.29 13.22 -6.60
CA ASN A 403 1.62 13.16 -5.18
C ASN A 403 3.12 13.31 -4.96
N GLU A 404 3.52 13.34 -3.69
CA GLU A 404 4.91 13.41 -3.24
C GLU A 404 5.81 12.40 -3.98
N ARG A 405 5.37 11.14 -4.10
CA ARG A 405 6.16 10.07 -4.70
C ARG A 405 6.45 10.30 -6.19
N ILE A 406 5.51 10.88 -6.92
CA ILE A 406 5.70 11.22 -8.34
C ILE A 406 6.71 12.36 -8.47
N TYR A 407 6.61 13.40 -7.64
CA TYR A 407 7.61 14.47 -7.61
C TYR A 407 9.01 13.94 -7.29
N GLN A 408 9.14 13.09 -6.27
CA GLN A 408 10.42 12.45 -5.93
C GLN A 408 10.99 11.65 -7.11
N THR A 409 10.14 10.86 -7.79
CA THR A 409 10.55 10.11 -8.99
C THR A 409 11.05 11.05 -10.09
N MET A 410 10.28 12.09 -10.41
CA MET A 410 10.64 13.07 -11.44
C MET A 410 11.97 13.76 -11.11
N VAL A 411 12.11 14.35 -9.93
CA VAL A 411 13.32 15.07 -9.51
C VAL A 411 14.55 14.15 -9.54
N HIS A 412 14.42 12.94 -8.99
CA HIS A 412 15.50 11.96 -8.97
C HIS A 412 16.04 11.62 -10.37
N TYR A 413 15.13 11.29 -11.31
CA TYR A 413 15.56 10.92 -12.66
C TYR A 413 16.03 12.11 -13.50
N LEU A 414 15.44 13.29 -13.33
CA LEU A 414 15.91 14.53 -13.98
C LEU A 414 17.33 14.90 -13.52
N CYS A 415 17.64 14.74 -12.22
CA CYS A 415 19.02 14.93 -11.72
C CYS A 415 20.00 13.94 -12.37
N LYS A 416 19.63 12.65 -12.48
CA LYS A 416 20.44 11.65 -13.18
C LYS A 416 20.72 11.99 -14.64
N ARG A 417 19.80 12.68 -15.29
CA ARG A 417 19.89 13.12 -16.69
C ARG A 417 20.52 14.49 -16.88
N ARG A 418 20.96 15.13 -15.79
CA ARG A 418 21.52 16.49 -15.78
C ARG A 418 20.55 17.58 -16.23
N GLU A 419 19.25 17.32 -16.20
CA GLU A 419 18.20 18.31 -16.49
C GLU A 419 17.88 19.16 -15.25
N PHE A 420 18.92 19.80 -14.68
CA PHE A 420 18.85 20.45 -13.37
C PHE A 420 17.89 21.64 -13.33
N ASN A 421 17.63 22.32 -14.44
CA ASN A 421 16.67 23.46 -14.47
C ASN A 421 15.23 22.98 -14.22
N LEU A 422 14.83 21.86 -14.83
CA LEU A 422 13.49 21.29 -14.61
C LEU A 422 13.43 20.61 -13.24
N ALA A 423 14.49 19.89 -12.85
CA ALA A 423 14.61 19.28 -11.54
C ALA A 423 14.45 20.30 -10.41
N PHE A 424 15.10 21.48 -10.54
CA PHE A 424 14.97 22.61 -9.61
C PHE A 424 13.52 23.08 -9.48
N ARG A 425 12.84 23.34 -10.61
CA ARG A 425 11.44 23.82 -10.58
C ARG A 425 10.51 22.82 -9.87
N LEU A 426 10.62 21.53 -10.21
CA LEU A 426 9.79 20.50 -9.59
C LEU A 426 10.15 20.25 -8.11
N CYS A 427 11.43 20.33 -7.77
CA CYS A 427 11.87 20.21 -6.38
C CYS A 427 11.34 21.36 -5.53
N LYS A 428 11.42 22.59 -6.02
CA LYS A 428 10.86 23.78 -5.36
C LYS A 428 9.35 23.64 -5.15
N ASP A 429 8.58 23.34 -6.21
CA ASP A 429 7.13 23.13 -6.14
C ASP A 429 6.75 22.00 -5.17
N SER A 430 7.56 20.94 -5.08
CA SER A 430 7.37 19.86 -4.12
C SER A 430 7.61 20.33 -2.68
N MET A 431 8.70 21.05 -2.42
CA MET A 431 9.05 21.55 -1.09
C MET A 431 8.05 22.59 -0.57
N GLU A 432 7.54 23.46 -1.44
CA GLU A 432 6.46 24.41 -1.11
C GLU A 432 5.16 23.72 -0.66
N LYS A 433 4.94 22.47 -1.11
CA LYS A 433 3.86 21.59 -0.64
C LYS A 433 4.23 20.78 0.61
N ASN A 434 5.37 21.05 1.22
CA ASN A 434 5.95 20.30 2.34
C ASN A 434 6.30 18.83 1.98
N TRP A 435 6.57 18.55 0.70
CA TRP A 435 7.04 17.26 0.20
C TRP A 435 8.53 17.32 -0.14
N PHE A 436 9.35 16.88 0.80
CA PHE A 436 10.80 16.98 0.67
C PHE A 436 11.42 15.73 0.05
N PRO A 437 12.23 15.85 -1.02
CA PRO A 437 12.97 14.73 -1.58
C PRO A 437 13.96 14.12 -0.58
N SER A 438 14.47 12.92 -0.90
CA SER A 438 15.52 12.29 -0.11
C SER A 438 16.81 13.12 -0.10
N VAL A 439 17.62 12.96 0.96
CA VAL A 439 18.93 13.61 1.12
C VAL A 439 19.77 13.47 -0.13
N ASP A 440 19.90 12.24 -0.67
CA ASP A 440 20.67 11.96 -1.89
C ASP A 440 20.18 12.75 -3.09
N THR A 441 18.87 12.91 -3.23
CA THR A 441 18.28 13.66 -4.35
C THR A 441 18.57 15.14 -4.26
N ILE A 442 18.47 15.72 -3.05
CA ILE A 442 18.81 17.13 -2.78
C ILE A 442 20.31 17.36 -3.03
N HIS A 443 21.15 16.49 -2.51
CA HIS A 443 22.60 16.54 -2.69
C HIS A 443 23.00 16.53 -4.18
N ASN A 444 22.41 15.60 -4.96
CA ASN A 444 22.65 15.53 -6.41
C ASN A 444 22.12 16.76 -7.16
N LEU A 445 20.99 17.32 -6.75
CA LEU A 445 20.43 18.53 -7.33
C LEU A 445 21.34 19.74 -7.05
N LEU A 446 21.77 19.93 -5.80
CA LEU A 446 22.68 21.03 -5.41
C LEU A 446 24.01 20.95 -6.15
N LYS A 447 24.66 19.79 -6.19
CA LYS A 447 25.88 19.58 -7.00
C LYS A 447 25.66 19.92 -8.46
N GLY A 448 24.55 19.46 -9.05
CA GLY A 448 24.22 19.72 -10.43
C GLY A 448 23.99 21.21 -10.72
N LEU A 449 23.29 21.92 -9.84
CA LEU A 449 23.05 23.36 -9.96
C LEU A 449 24.36 24.16 -9.87
N MET A 450 25.30 23.77 -9.00
CA MET A 450 26.62 24.40 -8.91
C MET A 450 27.44 24.17 -10.19
N VAL A 451 27.41 22.96 -10.76
CA VAL A 451 28.10 22.65 -12.03
C VAL A 451 27.60 23.53 -13.20
N ILE A 452 26.29 23.78 -13.28
CA ILE A 452 25.70 24.65 -14.31
C ILE A 452 25.69 26.13 -13.95
N LYS A 453 26.44 26.53 -12.90
CA LYS A 453 26.56 27.91 -12.40
C LYS A 453 25.22 28.60 -12.05
N LYS A 454 24.30 27.84 -11.46
CA LYS A 454 22.98 28.32 -10.97
C LYS A 454 22.96 28.46 -9.45
N ASP A 455 23.94 29.18 -8.90
CA ASP A 455 24.13 29.37 -7.46
C ASP A 455 22.90 29.96 -6.75
N ARG A 456 22.17 30.87 -7.45
CA ARG A 456 20.93 31.45 -6.90
C ARG A 456 19.89 30.37 -6.63
N ASN A 457 19.69 29.44 -7.59
CA ASN A 457 18.74 28.35 -7.45
C ASN A 457 19.16 27.38 -6.33
N ALA A 458 20.43 27.10 -6.21
CA ALA A 458 20.96 26.26 -5.13
C ALA A 458 20.72 26.89 -3.74
N ARG A 459 20.92 28.19 -3.59
CA ARG A 459 20.60 28.91 -2.34
C ARG A 459 19.10 28.92 -2.03
N GLU A 460 18.26 29.00 -3.04
CA GLU A 460 16.80 28.93 -2.87
C GLU A 460 16.34 27.56 -2.35
N ILE A 461 16.90 26.46 -2.87
CA ILE A 461 16.67 25.11 -2.31
C ILE A 461 17.13 25.02 -0.84
N MET A 462 18.31 25.58 -0.53
CA MET A 462 18.82 25.58 0.85
C MET A 462 17.92 26.35 1.83
N LYS A 463 17.30 27.44 1.38
CA LYS A 463 16.32 28.17 2.19
C LYS A 463 15.12 27.27 2.52
N LEU A 464 14.56 26.59 1.53
CA LEU A 464 13.46 25.65 1.76
C LEU A 464 13.86 24.46 2.64
N VAL A 465 15.10 23.96 2.51
CA VAL A 465 15.65 22.91 3.39
C VAL A 465 15.65 23.36 4.85
N ALA A 466 15.99 24.62 5.12
CA ALA A 466 16.01 25.18 6.48
C ALA A 466 14.59 25.34 7.07
N GLU A 467 13.56 25.52 6.25
CA GLU A 467 12.17 25.67 6.66
C GLU A 467 11.49 24.33 7.01
N ARG A 468 12.11 23.20 6.70
CA ARG A 468 11.53 21.85 6.91
C ARG A 468 11.28 21.54 8.39
N LYS A 469 10.11 20.96 8.69
CA LYS A 469 9.78 20.43 10.04
C LYS A 469 9.29 18.98 9.94
N PRO A 470 9.93 18.01 10.64
CA PRO A 470 11.19 18.14 11.38
C PRO A 470 12.39 18.43 10.46
N SER A 471 13.41 19.13 10.96
CA SER A 471 14.63 19.45 10.20
C SER A 471 15.39 18.20 9.76
N TYR A 472 16.19 18.31 8.71
CA TYR A 472 17.20 17.30 8.37
C TYR A 472 18.24 17.18 9.50
N SER A 473 19.02 16.09 9.52
CA SER A 473 20.10 15.95 10.49
C SER A 473 21.12 17.08 10.32
N VAL A 474 21.84 17.43 11.39
CA VAL A 474 22.88 18.48 11.36
C VAL A 474 23.96 18.13 10.34
N ASP A 475 24.31 16.84 10.23
CA ASP A 475 25.31 16.34 9.29
C ASP A 475 24.86 16.48 7.84
N ASP A 476 23.57 16.17 7.54
CA ASP A 476 23.00 16.36 6.19
C ASP A 476 23.03 17.84 5.77
N VAL A 477 22.60 18.73 6.67
CA VAL A 477 22.58 20.17 6.40
C VAL A 477 23.98 20.69 6.17
N LYS A 478 24.97 20.23 6.96
CA LYS A 478 26.38 20.57 6.78
C LYS A 478 26.89 20.09 5.42
N ALA A 479 26.61 18.84 5.05
CA ALA A 479 26.99 18.31 3.74
C ALA A 479 26.41 19.11 2.57
N PHE A 480 25.17 19.62 2.70
CA PHE A 480 24.58 20.53 1.71
C PHE A 480 25.27 21.89 1.64
N GLN A 481 25.68 22.46 2.81
CA GLN A 481 26.40 23.74 2.88
C GLN A 481 27.81 23.64 2.27
N ASP A 482 28.49 22.53 2.49
CA ASP A 482 29.82 22.27 1.94
C ASP A 482 29.81 22.27 0.40
N ILE A 483 28.76 21.78 -0.26
CA ILE A 483 28.60 21.85 -1.71
C ILE A 483 28.58 23.30 -2.20
N LEU A 484 27.91 24.20 -1.47
CA LEU A 484 27.80 25.61 -1.84
C LEU A 484 29.09 26.40 -1.59
N SER A 485 29.90 26.00 -0.59
CA SER A 485 31.19 26.65 -0.26
C SER A 485 32.27 26.26 -1.25
N HIS A 486 32.37 24.98 -1.62
CA HIS A 486 33.40 24.48 -2.56
C HIS A 486 33.18 25.00 -4.01
N GLY A 487 31.95 25.33 -4.38
CA GLY A 487 31.68 25.97 -5.67
C GLY A 487 32.23 27.39 -5.82
N LYS A 488 32.66 28.03 -4.74
CA LYS A 488 33.27 29.40 -4.75
C LYS A 488 34.79 29.41 -4.93
N THR A 489 35.46 28.29 -4.67
CA THR A 489 36.95 28.20 -4.70
C THR A 489 37.52 27.83 -6.08
N GLY A 490 36.69 27.61 -7.07
CA GLY A 490 37.06 27.28 -8.45
C GLY A 490 36.98 28.49 -9.43
N ARG A 491 37.24 29.70 -8.97
CA ARG A 491 37.44 30.88 -9.82
C ARG A 491 38.90 31.21 -9.97
#